data_859c4cb310b256f0176686df331f663f
#
_entry.id   859c4cb310b256f0176686df331f663f
#
_cell.length_a   1.000
_cell.length_b   1.000
_cell.length_c   1.000
_cell.angle_alpha   90.00
_cell.angle_beta   90.00
_cell.angle_gamma   90.00
#
_symmetry.space_group_name_H-M   'P 1'
#
loop_
_entity.id
_entity.type
_entity.pdbx_description
1 polymer ?
#
loop_
_entity_poly.entity_id
_entity_poly.type
_entity_poly.pdbx_seq_one_letter_code
_entity_poly.pdbx_strand_id
1 'polypeptide(L)'
;MKHLISLKTNQGIASVEDYQNGRIDRGDVIGVILQTETIGVVISLYQWNEIWCSDGNRKVFNKACGEAEALQTLSGLELTRNIVKQNEEDGEEMTAAMRCWQYKKGSIQWYLPSLYELGTIVAYRDELNKVLKMLGANLLRKSYCVWSSSESDHWNTWVASSCAGYFYSKDKFDNLITRAVAAFSPLQHETSFSADTKMSL
;
A
#
# COMPACT_ATOMS: atom_id res chain seq x y z
N MET A 1 -19.84 -3.53 -3.19
CA MET A 1 -18.64 -4.37 -2.96
C MET A 1 -18.43 -4.49 -1.46
N LYS A 2 -18.26 -5.72 -0.97
CA LYS A 2 -17.91 -5.93 0.45
C LYS A 2 -16.44 -5.57 0.65
N HIS A 3 -16.14 -4.77 1.65
CA HIS A 3 -14.78 -4.49 2.07
C HIS A 3 -14.72 -4.53 3.61
N LEU A 4 -13.52 -4.72 4.14
CA LEU A 4 -13.24 -4.71 5.56
C LEU A 4 -12.07 -3.76 5.83
N ILE A 5 -12.23 -2.88 6.83
CA ILE A 5 -11.15 -2.06 7.37
C ILE A 5 -10.90 -2.52 8.81
N SER A 6 -9.66 -2.90 9.09
CA SER A 6 -9.20 -3.34 10.40
C SER A 6 -7.79 -2.82 10.68
N LEU A 7 -7.22 -3.17 11.83
CA LEU A 7 -5.90 -2.73 12.23
C LEU A 7 -4.91 -3.88 12.15
N LYS A 8 -3.73 -3.60 11.59
CA LYS A 8 -2.57 -4.48 11.72
C LYS A 8 -1.79 -4.06 12.95
N THR A 9 -1.58 -5.00 13.87
CA THR A 9 -0.79 -4.81 15.09
C THR A 9 0.46 -5.70 15.06
N ASN A 10 1.37 -5.49 16.01
CA ASN A 10 2.53 -6.36 16.20
C ASN A 10 2.12 -7.81 16.54
N GLN A 11 0.95 -8.00 17.15
CA GLN A 11 0.45 -9.30 17.59
C GLN A 11 -0.48 -9.98 16.59
N GLY A 12 -0.99 -9.25 15.58
CA GLY A 12 -1.94 -9.81 14.62
C GLY A 12 -2.88 -8.77 14.03
N ILE A 13 -4.14 -9.15 13.92
CA ILE A 13 -5.23 -8.29 13.44
C ILE A 13 -6.11 -7.90 14.63
N ALA A 14 -6.51 -6.65 14.66
CA ALA A 14 -7.47 -6.14 15.64
C ALA A 14 -8.58 -5.36 14.93
N SER A 15 -9.76 -5.31 15.55
CA SER A 15 -10.84 -4.48 15.05
C SER A 15 -10.61 -3.01 15.39
N VAL A 16 -11.23 -2.12 14.62
CA VAL A 16 -11.25 -0.68 14.94
C VAL A 16 -11.96 -0.44 16.26
N GLU A 17 -12.99 -1.24 16.57
CA GLU A 17 -13.75 -1.18 17.82
C GLU A 17 -12.88 -1.55 19.05
N ASP A 18 -12.00 -2.56 18.93
CA ASP A 18 -11.08 -2.90 20.03
C ASP A 18 -10.14 -1.75 20.38
N TYR A 19 -9.68 -1.02 19.38
CA TYR A 19 -8.90 0.19 19.61
C TYR A 19 -9.73 1.29 20.29
N GLN A 20 -10.95 1.54 19.83
CA GLN A 20 -11.85 2.54 20.41
C GLN A 20 -12.21 2.23 21.87
N ASN A 21 -12.31 0.95 22.20
CA ASN A 21 -12.60 0.47 23.57
C ASN A 21 -11.34 0.38 24.46
N GLY A 22 -10.17 0.85 23.97
CA GLY A 22 -8.93 0.86 24.74
C GLY A 22 -8.31 -0.52 24.97
N ARG A 23 -8.71 -1.55 24.19
CA ARG A 23 -8.11 -2.90 24.27
C ARG A 23 -6.80 -3.01 23.50
N ILE A 24 -6.52 -2.05 22.63
CA ILE A 24 -5.31 -2.00 21.79
C ILE A 24 -4.66 -0.63 21.97
N ASP A 25 -3.38 -0.63 22.31
CA ASP A 25 -2.59 0.59 22.39
C ASP A 25 -2.20 1.13 21.02
N ARG A 26 -2.13 2.46 20.91
CA ARG A 26 -1.71 3.13 19.67
C ARG A 26 -0.30 2.68 19.22
N GLY A 27 0.59 2.41 20.18
CA GLY A 27 1.96 1.96 19.93
C GLY A 27 2.04 0.61 19.21
N ASP A 28 1.07 -0.26 19.46
CA ASP A 28 1.00 -1.59 18.86
C ASP A 28 0.49 -1.59 17.43
N VAL A 29 -0.25 -0.54 17.03
CA VAL A 29 -0.77 -0.44 15.65
C VAL A 29 0.35 -0.09 14.68
N ILE A 30 0.57 -0.96 13.70
CA ILE A 30 1.60 -0.78 12.67
C ILE A 30 1.03 -0.27 11.34
N GLY A 31 -0.25 -0.48 11.08
CA GLY A 31 -0.91 -0.03 9.86
C GLY A 31 -2.42 -0.26 9.87
N VAL A 32 -3.09 0.24 8.85
CA VAL A 32 -4.52 0.02 8.60
C VAL A 32 -4.68 -0.98 7.47
N ILE A 33 -5.43 -2.05 7.70
CA ILE A 33 -5.74 -3.06 6.70
C ILE A 33 -6.95 -2.58 5.90
N LEU A 34 -6.82 -2.60 4.58
CA LEU A 34 -7.93 -2.56 3.64
C LEU A 34 -8.00 -3.91 2.94
N GLN A 35 -9.09 -4.60 3.10
CA GLN A 35 -9.38 -5.85 2.41
C GLN A 35 -10.62 -5.68 1.55
N THR A 36 -10.51 -6.04 0.28
CA THR A 36 -11.61 -6.10 -0.69
C THR A 36 -11.71 -7.52 -1.25
N GLU A 37 -12.57 -7.73 -2.22
CA GLU A 37 -12.66 -9.02 -2.93
C GLU A 37 -11.41 -9.33 -3.76
N THR A 38 -10.67 -8.30 -4.17
CA THR A 38 -9.55 -8.42 -5.11
C THR A 38 -8.18 -8.21 -4.50
N ILE A 39 -8.06 -7.35 -3.48
CA ILE A 39 -6.79 -7.09 -2.79
C ILE A 39 -6.96 -7.06 -1.27
N GLY A 40 -5.86 -7.41 -0.61
CA GLY A 40 -5.63 -7.11 0.80
C GLY A 40 -4.31 -6.38 0.97
N VAL A 41 -4.33 -5.19 1.57
CA VAL A 41 -3.14 -4.39 1.84
C VAL A 41 -3.15 -3.81 3.25
N VAL A 42 -1.97 -3.72 3.85
CA VAL A 42 -1.73 -2.92 5.06
C VAL A 42 -1.18 -1.57 4.62
N ILE A 43 -1.81 -0.49 5.01
CA ILE A 43 -1.41 0.88 4.67
C ILE A 43 -0.61 1.45 5.85
N SER A 44 0.58 2.00 5.58
CA SER A 44 1.43 2.61 6.60
C SER A 44 0.76 3.82 7.25
N LEU A 45 1.08 4.08 8.52
CA LEU A 45 0.55 5.23 9.27
C LEU A 45 1.27 6.53 8.92
N TYR A 46 2.43 6.43 8.28
CA TYR A 46 3.30 7.54 7.90
C TYR A 46 3.41 7.65 6.38
N GLN A 47 3.81 8.82 5.92
CA GLN A 47 4.13 9.12 4.54
C GLN A 47 5.34 10.04 4.48
N TRP A 48 6.00 10.06 3.35
CA TRP A 48 7.20 10.87 3.07
C TRP A 48 7.04 11.61 1.76
N ASN A 49 7.96 12.51 1.47
CA ASN A 49 8.15 13.08 0.13
C ASN A 49 9.48 12.58 -0.39
N GLU A 50 9.47 11.90 -1.52
CA GLU A 50 10.66 11.36 -2.16
C GLU A 50 10.57 11.53 -3.68
N ILE A 51 11.71 11.59 -4.34
CA ILE A 51 11.79 11.40 -5.78
C ILE A 51 11.61 9.91 -6.12
N TRP A 52 11.16 9.62 -7.33
CA TRP A 52 11.03 8.23 -7.78
C TRP A 52 12.40 7.65 -8.21
N CYS A 53 13.21 8.44 -8.95
CA CYS A 53 14.63 8.22 -9.21
C CYS A 53 15.33 9.55 -9.45
N SER A 54 16.68 9.59 -9.44
CA SER A 54 17.44 10.78 -9.76
C SER A 54 17.33 11.13 -11.27
N ASP A 55 17.64 12.38 -11.60
CA ASP A 55 17.56 12.88 -12.99
C ASP A 55 18.48 12.11 -13.95
N GLY A 56 19.65 11.70 -13.48
CA GLY A 56 20.64 10.95 -14.26
C GLY A 56 20.27 9.49 -14.51
N ASN A 57 19.31 8.94 -13.77
CA ASN A 57 18.96 7.51 -13.77
C ASN A 57 17.54 7.24 -14.29
N ARG A 58 16.97 8.17 -15.05
CA ARG A 58 15.66 7.99 -15.69
C ARG A 58 15.75 6.89 -16.75
N LYS A 59 15.21 5.74 -16.44
CA LYS A 59 15.08 4.56 -17.31
C LYS A 59 13.81 3.79 -16.97
N VAL A 60 13.50 2.77 -17.74
CA VAL A 60 12.45 1.82 -17.38
C VAL A 60 13.06 0.71 -16.52
N PHE A 61 12.59 0.59 -15.29
CA PHE A 61 13.09 -0.37 -14.28
C PHE A 61 12.35 -1.72 -14.36
N ASN A 62 11.09 -1.70 -14.74
CA ASN A 62 10.29 -2.89 -14.93
C ASN A 62 9.78 -2.95 -16.37
N LYS A 63 8.53 -2.58 -16.57
CA LYS A 63 7.89 -2.49 -17.87
C LYS A 63 7.03 -1.22 -17.89
N ALA A 64 7.36 -0.33 -18.82
CA ALA A 64 6.50 0.81 -19.09
C ALA A 64 5.19 0.35 -19.73
N CYS A 65 4.07 0.86 -19.25
CA CYS A 65 2.75 0.44 -19.71
C CYS A 65 1.73 1.59 -19.68
N GLY A 66 0.67 1.45 -20.47
CA GLY A 66 -0.47 2.36 -20.43
C GLY A 66 -1.26 2.24 -19.12
N GLU A 67 -2.12 3.24 -18.84
CA GLU A 67 -2.93 3.29 -17.63
C GLU A 67 -3.77 2.01 -17.43
N ALA A 68 -4.43 1.53 -18.49
CA ALA A 68 -5.28 0.35 -18.41
C ALA A 68 -4.50 -0.92 -18.00
N GLU A 69 -3.26 -1.09 -18.45
CA GLU A 69 -2.40 -2.20 -18.07
C GLU A 69 -1.85 -2.01 -16.65
N ALA A 70 -1.45 -0.80 -16.28
CA ALA A 70 -0.98 -0.46 -14.94
C ALA A 70 -2.06 -0.73 -13.88
N LEU A 71 -3.34 -0.49 -14.21
CA LEU A 71 -4.49 -0.79 -13.35
C LEU A 71 -4.86 -2.28 -13.29
N GLN A 72 -4.17 -3.16 -14.01
CA GLN A 72 -4.31 -4.61 -13.93
C GLN A 72 -3.12 -5.29 -13.23
N THR A 73 -2.05 -4.54 -12.97
CA THR A 73 -0.84 -5.06 -12.32
C THR A 73 -1.04 -5.11 -10.81
N LEU A 74 -1.27 -6.30 -10.28
CA LEU A 74 -1.67 -6.52 -8.89
C LEU A 74 -0.52 -6.43 -7.87
N SER A 75 0.73 -6.69 -8.26
CA SER A 75 1.85 -6.87 -7.32
C SER A 75 2.82 -5.69 -7.33
N GLY A 76 2.57 -4.70 -6.49
CA GLY A 76 3.54 -3.63 -6.20
C GLY A 76 4.81 -4.14 -5.52
N LEU A 77 4.73 -5.26 -4.80
CA LEU A 77 5.87 -5.87 -4.12
C LEU A 77 6.97 -6.29 -5.09
N GLU A 78 6.62 -6.95 -6.20
CA GLU A 78 7.60 -7.38 -7.21
C GLU A 78 8.19 -6.19 -7.97
N LEU A 79 7.33 -5.24 -8.37
CA LEU A 79 7.78 -4.01 -9.02
C LEU A 79 8.77 -3.25 -8.13
N THR A 80 8.45 -3.08 -6.85
CA THR A 80 9.31 -2.40 -5.89
C THR A 80 10.64 -3.12 -5.71
N ARG A 81 10.65 -4.44 -5.62
CA ARG A 81 11.89 -5.24 -5.48
C ARG A 81 12.84 -4.98 -6.64
N ASN A 82 12.32 -4.98 -7.86
CA ASN A 82 13.14 -4.72 -9.05
C ASN A 82 13.67 -3.29 -9.09
N ILE A 83 12.84 -2.29 -8.73
CA ILE A 83 13.24 -0.89 -8.64
C ILE A 83 14.36 -0.72 -7.60
N VAL A 84 14.20 -1.28 -6.41
CA VAL A 84 15.19 -1.20 -5.31
C VAL A 84 16.51 -1.80 -5.74
N LYS A 85 16.48 -3.02 -6.34
CA LYS A 85 17.70 -3.67 -6.83
C LYS A 85 18.45 -2.79 -7.82
N GLN A 86 17.76 -2.20 -8.80
CA GLN A 86 18.39 -1.35 -9.78
C GLN A 86 18.87 -0.02 -9.20
N ASN A 87 18.12 0.57 -8.26
CA ASN A 87 18.55 1.78 -7.56
C ASN A 87 19.82 1.55 -6.73
N GLU A 88 19.96 0.39 -6.09
CA GLU A 88 21.18 0.00 -5.37
C GLU A 88 22.37 -0.17 -6.33
N GLU A 89 22.15 -0.80 -7.49
CA GLU A 89 23.17 -0.96 -8.55
C GLU A 89 23.60 0.39 -9.15
N ASP A 90 22.69 1.35 -9.24
CA ASP A 90 22.93 2.70 -9.77
C ASP A 90 23.48 3.68 -8.72
N GLY A 91 23.56 3.28 -7.45
CA GLY A 91 24.06 4.11 -6.36
C GLY A 91 23.10 5.21 -5.92
N GLU A 92 21.79 5.04 -6.11
CA GLU A 92 20.77 5.97 -5.63
C GLU A 92 20.79 6.05 -4.10
N GLU A 93 20.71 7.26 -3.53
CA GLU A 93 20.73 7.45 -2.08
C GLU A 93 19.39 7.07 -1.44
N MET A 94 18.30 7.71 -1.86
CA MET A 94 16.97 7.44 -1.34
C MET A 94 15.89 7.79 -2.37
N THR A 95 15.13 6.79 -2.76
CA THR A 95 14.01 6.94 -3.69
C THR A 95 12.71 6.48 -3.04
N ALA A 96 11.57 6.76 -3.68
CA ALA A 96 10.27 6.34 -3.17
C ALA A 96 10.19 4.82 -2.89
N ALA A 97 10.73 4.01 -3.79
CA ALA A 97 10.78 2.55 -3.63
C ALA A 97 11.69 2.14 -2.46
N MET A 98 12.89 2.72 -2.37
CA MET A 98 13.85 2.44 -1.30
C MET A 98 13.29 2.86 0.07
N ARG A 99 12.63 4.02 0.14
CA ARG A 99 11.96 4.49 1.37
C ARG A 99 10.94 3.49 1.87
N CYS A 100 10.09 2.99 0.99
CA CYS A 100 9.09 1.98 1.35
C CYS A 100 9.74 0.66 1.75
N TRP A 101 10.73 0.20 0.98
CA TRP A 101 11.41 -1.08 1.21
C TRP A 101 12.19 -1.13 2.52
N GLN A 102 12.84 -0.04 2.88
CA GLN A 102 13.63 0.11 4.10
C GLN A 102 12.78 0.49 5.32
N TYR A 103 11.50 0.80 5.16
CA TYR A 103 10.63 1.11 6.28
C TYR A 103 10.47 -0.09 7.20
N LYS A 104 10.82 0.08 8.48
CA LYS A 104 10.79 -0.98 9.51
C LYS A 104 9.72 -0.68 10.55
N LYS A 105 8.53 -1.20 10.33
CA LYS A 105 7.45 -1.17 11.30
C LYS A 105 6.76 -2.53 11.31
N GLY A 106 6.88 -3.25 12.42
CA GLY A 106 6.43 -4.64 12.53
C GLY A 106 7.30 -5.61 11.71
N SER A 107 6.93 -6.88 11.72
CA SER A 107 7.65 -7.97 11.02
C SER A 107 7.04 -8.25 9.63
N ILE A 108 6.77 -7.19 8.87
CA ILE A 108 6.20 -7.29 7.52
C ILE A 108 7.08 -6.56 6.51
N GLN A 109 7.08 -7.01 5.25
CA GLN A 109 7.78 -6.32 4.18
C GLN A 109 6.91 -5.23 3.60
N TRP A 110 7.39 -3.99 3.71
CA TRP A 110 6.76 -2.82 3.12
C TRP A 110 7.29 -2.58 1.71
N TYR A 111 6.43 -2.01 0.85
CA TYR A 111 6.78 -1.71 -0.56
C TYR A 111 5.97 -0.52 -1.09
N LEU A 112 6.37 0.00 -2.24
CA LEU A 112 5.66 1.05 -2.96
C LEU A 112 4.48 0.43 -3.72
N PRO A 113 3.22 0.85 -3.49
CA PRO A 113 2.06 0.22 -4.10
C PRO A 113 2.08 0.29 -5.64
N SER A 114 1.53 -0.70 -6.31
CA SER A 114 1.20 -0.60 -7.74
C SER A 114 0.10 0.44 -7.97
N LEU A 115 -0.12 0.86 -9.21
CA LEU A 115 -1.22 1.78 -9.52
C LEU A 115 -2.58 1.17 -9.18
N TYR A 116 -2.75 -0.13 -9.37
CA TYR A 116 -3.97 -0.85 -9.00
C TYR A 116 -4.25 -0.82 -7.50
N GLU A 117 -3.24 -1.15 -6.68
CA GLU A 117 -3.36 -1.11 -5.21
C GLU A 117 -3.65 0.31 -4.74
N LEU A 118 -2.95 1.30 -5.31
CA LEU A 118 -3.13 2.70 -4.97
C LEU A 118 -4.51 3.22 -5.38
N GLY A 119 -5.00 2.83 -6.55
CA GLY A 119 -6.35 3.14 -7.03
C GLY A 119 -7.43 2.61 -6.08
N THR A 120 -7.25 1.36 -5.62
CA THR A 120 -8.15 0.77 -4.62
C THR A 120 -8.12 1.52 -3.30
N ILE A 121 -6.92 1.89 -2.80
CA ILE A 121 -6.78 2.69 -1.57
C ILE A 121 -7.50 4.04 -1.72
N VAL A 122 -7.35 4.71 -2.86
CA VAL A 122 -8.01 6.00 -3.12
C VAL A 122 -9.52 5.87 -3.19
N ALA A 123 -10.05 4.77 -3.73
CA ALA A 123 -11.49 4.51 -3.78
C ALA A 123 -12.12 4.42 -2.37
N TYR A 124 -11.40 3.93 -1.38
CA TYR A 124 -11.85 3.81 0.02
C TYR A 124 -11.27 4.90 0.93
N ARG A 125 -10.72 5.97 0.36
CA ARG A 125 -10.00 7.03 1.07
C ARG A 125 -10.76 7.62 2.24
N ASP A 126 -12.04 7.97 2.06
CA ASP A 126 -12.81 8.70 3.08
C ASP A 126 -13.08 7.82 4.32
N GLU A 127 -13.25 6.52 4.12
CA GLU A 127 -13.39 5.54 5.20
C GLU A 127 -12.04 5.28 5.89
N LEU A 128 -10.98 5.10 5.11
CA LEU A 128 -9.62 4.96 5.63
C LEU A 128 -9.19 6.19 6.45
N ASN A 129 -9.54 7.39 6.00
CA ASN A 129 -9.21 8.62 6.71
C ASN A 129 -9.91 8.75 8.07
N LYS A 130 -11.09 8.15 8.27
CA LYS A 130 -11.72 8.11 9.59
C LYS A 130 -10.84 7.34 10.58
N VAL A 131 -10.33 6.18 10.16
CA VAL A 131 -9.45 5.35 10.97
C VAL A 131 -8.07 5.99 11.16
N LEU A 132 -7.46 6.49 10.09
CA LEU A 132 -6.16 7.18 10.15
C LEU A 132 -6.22 8.40 11.08
N LYS A 133 -7.30 9.20 11.02
CA LYS A 133 -7.49 10.35 11.91
C LYS A 133 -7.60 9.92 13.37
N MET A 134 -8.36 8.88 13.66
CA MET A 134 -8.50 8.32 15.01
C MET A 134 -7.15 7.84 15.56
N LEU A 135 -6.29 7.28 14.71
CA LEU A 135 -4.94 6.85 15.05
C LEU A 135 -3.91 7.99 15.11
N GLY A 136 -4.27 9.25 14.84
CA GLY A 136 -3.32 10.37 14.72
C GLY A 136 -2.28 10.16 13.62
N ALA A 137 -2.64 9.43 12.56
CA ALA A 137 -1.77 9.09 11.43
C ALA A 137 -1.90 10.12 10.29
N ASN A 138 -0.98 10.05 9.31
CA ASN A 138 -1.08 10.88 8.12
C ASN A 138 -2.32 10.52 7.29
N LEU A 139 -3.09 11.53 6.89
CA LEU A 139 -4.29 11.34 6.08
C LEU A 139 -3.96 11.21 4.59
N LEU A 140 -4.81 10.52 3.86
CA LEU A 140 -4.83 10.49 2.39
C LEU A 140 -5.52 11.76 1.89
N ARG A 141 -4.77 12.87 1.75
CA ARG A 141 -5.32 14.19 1.43
C ARG A 141 -5.66 14.31 -0.05
N LYS A 142 -6.79 14.97 -0.36
CA LYS A 142 -7.30 15.14 -1.73
C LYS A 142 -6.37 15.88 -2.70
N SER A 143 -5.52 16.75 -2.19
CA SER A 143 -4.67 17.63 -3.01
C SER A 143 -3.31 17.04 -3.38
N TYR A 144 -3.04 15.80 -3.05
CA TYR A 144 -1.71 15.22 -3.22
C TYR A 144 -1.69 14.13 -4.30
N CYS A 145 -0.56 14.10 -5.02
CA CYS A 145 -0.17 12.99 -5.88
C CYS A 145 0.65 12.00 -5.07
N VAL A 146 0.32 10.73 -5.18
CA VAL A 146 1.01 9.65 -4.50
C VAL A 146 1.69 8.76 -5.52
N TRP A 147 2.97 8.49 -5.32
CA TRP A 147 3.75 7.61 -6.18
C TRP A 147 3.21 6.19 -6.22
N SER A 148 3.21 5.59 -7.41
CA SER A 148 3.10 4.13 -7.57
C SER A 148 4.42 3.52 -8.04
N SER A 149 4.53 2.20 -7.99
CA SER A 149 5.64 1.45 -8.59
C SER A 149 5.41 1.13 -10.07
N SER A 150 4.28 1.55 -10.66
CA SER A 150 3.92 1.30 -12.06
C SER A 150 4.46 2.41 -12.96
N GLU A 151 5.24 2.08 -13.97
CA GLU A 151 5.89 3.03 -14.86
C GLU A 151 5.06 3.29 -16.11
N SER A 152 5.01 4.56 -16.56
CA SER A 152 4.38 4.93 -17.83
C SER A 152 5.38 4.99 -18.99
N ASP A 153 6.59 5.46 -18.75
CA ASP A 153 7.66 5.54 -19.72
C ASP A 153 9.05 5.74 -19.06
N HIS A 154 10.05 6.10 -19.85
CA HIS A 154 11.42 6.40 -19.39
C HIS A 154 11.47 7.51 -18.33
N TRP A 155 10.67 8.56 -18.54
CA TRP A 155 10.73 9.81 -17.78
C TRP A 155 9.70 9.85 -16.66
N ASN A 156 8.59 9.11 -16.83
CA ASN A 156 7.41 9.25 -16.02
C ASN A 156 6.98 7.94 -15.39
N THR A 157 6.31 8.05 -14.25
CA THR A 157 5.62 6.96 -13.59
C THR A 157 4.18 7.34 -13.26
N TRP A 158 3.33 6.35 -13.12
CA TRP A 158 1.93 6.57 -12.77
C TRP A 158 1.79 7.01 -11.31
N VAL A 159 0.92 7.99 -11.09
CA VAL A 159 0.52 8.47 -9.77
C VAL A 159 -0.99 8.44 -9.65
N ALA A 160 -1.48 8.26 -8.43
CA ALA A 160 -2.87 8.50 -8.12
C ALA A 160 -3.02 9.91 -7.54
N SER A 161 -3.94 10.68 -8.14
CA SER A 161 -4.45 11.90 -7.52
C SER A 161 -5.53 11.54 -6.52
N SER A 162 -5.30 11.87 -5.26
CA SER A 162 -6.37 11.68 -4.27
C SER A 162 -7.54 12.63 -4.46
N CYS A 163 -7.50 13.55 -5.43
CA CYS A 163 -8.55 14.57 -5.60
C CYS A 163 -9.84 14.02 -6.18
N ALA A 164 -9.76 13.08 -7.13
CA ALA A 164 -10.93 12.62 -7.86
C ALA A 164 -10.81 11.20 -8.43
N GLY A 165 -9.85 10.40 -7.95
CA GLY A 165 -9.61 9.07 -8.52
C GLY A 165 -9.03 9.11 -9.93
N TYR A 166 -8.41 10.22 -10.32
CA TYR A 166 -7.69 10.30 -11.58
C TYR A 166 -6.27 9.78 -11.42
N PHE A 167 -5.83 9.06 -12.44
CA PHE A 167 -4.47 8.62 -12.62
C PHE A 167 -3.82 9.44 -13.72
N TYR A 168 -2.57 9.79 -13.56
CA TYR A 168 -1.78 10.46 -14.59
C TYR A 168 -0.31 10.19 -14.36
N SER A 169 0.50 10.44 -15.37
CA SER A 169 1.94 10.27 -15.28
C SER A 169 2.62 11.52 -14.74
N LYS A 170 3.67 11.33 -13.97
CA LYS A 170 4.50 12.38 -13.39
C LYS A 170 5.97 12.07 -13.63
N ASP A 171 6.74 13.12 -13.80
CA ASP A 171 8.18 13.04 -13.93
C ASP A 171 8.79 12.37 -12.70
N LYS A 172 9.62 11.36 -12.92
CA LYS A 172 10.26 10.56 -11.87
C LYS A 172 11.14 11.38 -10.92
N PHE A 173 11.57 12.57 -11.32
CA PHE A 173 12.36 13.48 -10.52
C PHE A 173 11.49 14.42 -9.65
N ASP A 174 10.18 14.43 -9.86
CA ASP A 174 9.27 15.20 -8.98
C ASP A 174 9.34 14.68 -7.54
N ASN A 175 9.25 15.59 -6.58
CA ASN A 175 9.23 15.23 -5.15
C ASN A 175 7.78 15.10 -4.68
N LEU A 176 7.24 13.88 -4.66
CA LEU A 176 5.84 13.61 -4.37
C LEU A 176 5.66 12.71 -3.15
N ILE A 177 4.41 12.60 -2.71
CA ILE A 177 4.04 11.74 -1.58
C ILE A 177 4.38 10.28 -1.88
N THR A 178 5.08 9.69 -0.94
CA THR A 178 5.40 8.27 -0.90
C THR A 178 4.71 7.65 0.31
N ARG A 179 3.92 6.61 0.09
CA ARG A 179 3.26 5.86 1.16
C ARG A 179 3.48 4.37 0.99
N ALA A 180 4.05 3.75 2.00
CA ALA A 180 4.30 2.32 1.98
C ALA A 180 3.03 1.52 2.22
N VAL A 181 2.93 0.38 1.54
CA VAL A 181 1.95 -0.67 1.81
C VAL A 181 2.66 -2.00 2.06
N ALA A 182 1.95 -2.95 2.63
CA ALA A 182 2.41 -4.33 2.72
C ALA A 182 1.28 -5.27 2.28
N ALA A 183 1.63 -6.41 1.69
CA ALA A 183 0.66 -7.40 1.28
C ALA A 183 -0.07 -7.97 2.52
N PHE A 184 -1.36 -8.12 2.40
CA PHE A 184 -2.20 -8.77 3.38
C PHE A 184 -2.99 -9.89 2.72
N SER A 185 -2.69 -11.14 3.10
CA SER A 185 -3.52 -12.28 2.73
C SER A 185 -4.41 -12.59 3.93
N PRO A 186 -5.74 -12.53 3.78
CA PRO A 186 -6.60 -13.04 4.83
C PRO A 186 -6.27 -14.52 5.03
N LEU A 187 -6.02 -14.90 6.27
CA LEU A 187 -6.03 -16.32 6.61
C LEU A 187 -7.38 -16.86 6.12
N GLN A 188 -7.35 -17.85 5.25
CA GLN A 188 -8.56 -18.60 4.90
C GLN A 188 -9.13 -19.06 6.24
N HIS A 189 -10.31 -18.56 6.62
CA HIS A 189 -11.05 -19.15 7.70
C HIS A 189 -11.30 -20.60 7.28
N GLU A 190 -10.55 -21.53 7.83
CA GLU A 190 -10.93 -22.92 7.84
C GLU A 190 -12.29 -22.98 8.49
N THR A 191 -13.32 -23.10 7.67
CA THR A 191 -14.63 -23.54 8.11
C THR A 191 -14.48 -24.99 8.51
N SER A 192 -14.01 -25.23 9.75
CA SER A 192 -14.16 -26.52 10.40
C SER A 192 -15.65 -26.67 10.77
N PHE A 193 -16.45 -27.02 9.80
CA PHE A 193 -17.70 -27.69 10.06
C PHE A 193 -17.36 -29.10 10.55
N SER A 194 -17.24 -29.25 11.85
CA SER A 194 -17.31 -30.58 12.46
C SER A 194 -18.73 -31.08 12.31
N ALA A 195 -18.92 -31.90 11.31
CA ALA A 195 -20.13 -32.70 11.19
C ALA A 195 -20.04 -33.89 12.20
N ASP A 196 -20.30 -33.58 13.46
CA ASP A 196 -20.61 -34.60 14.45
C ASP A 196 -22.11 -34.96 14.38
N THR A 197 -22.47 -35.68 13.35
CA THR A 197 -23.73 -36.43 13.37
C THR A 197 -23.48 -37.77 14.02
N LYS A 198 -23.64 -37.86 15.33
CA LYS A 198 -23.86 -39.17 15.98
C LYS A 198 -25.21 -39.69 15.59
N MET A 199 -25.23 -40.65 14.65
CA MET A 199 -26.27 -41.65 14.59
C MET A 199 -26.06 -42.61 15.75
N SER A 200 -26.99 -42.65 16.69
CA SER A 200 -27.18 -43.75 17.61
C SER A 200 -28.50 -44.44 17.30
N LEU A 201 -28.38 -45.70 17.06
CA LEU A 201 -29.46 -46.71 16.97
C LEU A 201 -30.27 -46.78 18.26
#